data_ae489ecf5d36964a0f0b8b3952390ce1
#
_entry.id   ae489ecf5d36964a0f0b8b3952390ce1
#
_cell.length_a   1.000
_cell.length_b   1.000
_cell.length_c   1.000
_cell.angle_alpha   90.00
_cell.angle_beta   90.00
_cell.angle_gamma   90.00
#
_symmetry.space_group_name_H-M   'P 1'
#
loop_
_entity.id
_entity.type
_entity.pdbx_description
1 polymer ?
#
loop_
_entity_poly.entity_id
_entity_poly.type
_entity_poly.pdbx_seq_one_letter_code
_entity_poly.pdbx_strand_id
1 'polypeptide(L)'
;FITQIKAGIKTAGMLVCKYVVFGLIALPLGLWYSVRNYLLFGQPLNYVLPISEDSWLYRGNCSVVERLFLVQISNFFRTPYVDLNADYNAPAYYLKSSLFNEFRYDVPGWIPVVLLMCAAICAAACLVALIWQIMRNRKDFYCSIVAGMSVLYYASILFFYLQYPFACSMDFRYMLFLVIPFSILLGKYIQYHEKTAAWIRTGLWGLAVSSCVMYVLAALT
;
A
#
# COMPACT_ATOMS: atom_id res chain seq x y z
N PHE A 1 -6.42 -0.37 25.84
CA PHE A 1 -7.30 -1.42 26.41
C PHE A 1 -6.71 -2.00 27.70
N ILE A 2 -5.55 -2.66 27.67
CA ILE A 2 -4.91 -3.27 28.84
C ILE A 2 -4.65 -2.26 29.97
N THR A 3 -4.20 -1.05 29.62
CA THR A 3 -3.95 0.02 30.59
C THR A 3 -5.24 0.53 31.23
N GLN A 4 -6.35 0.51 30.52
CA GLN A 4 -7.65 0.95 31.01
C GLN A 4 -8.38 -0.12 31.83
N ILE A 5 -8.14 -1.40 31.55
CA ILE A 5 -8.63 -2.49 32.41
C ILE A 5 -8.05 -2.36 33.83
N LYS A 6 -6.78 -1.92 33.95
CA LYS A 6 -6.16 -1.65 35.24
C LYS A 6 -6.81 -0.48 36.01
N ALA A 7 -7.51 0.41 35.30
CA ALA A 7 -8.18 1.57 35.92
C ALA A 7 -9.56 1.27 36.56
N GLY A 8 -10.03 0.03 36.48
CA GLY A 8 -11.24 -0.44 37.14
C GLY A 8 -12.36 -0.91 36.20
N ILE A 9 -13.26 -1.75 36.71
CA ILE A 9 -14.32 -2.43 35.96
C ILE A 9 -15.28 -1.44 35.24
N LYS A 10 -15.60 -0.29 35.85
CA LYS A 10 -16.46 0.72 35.23
C LYS A 10 -15.85 1.31 33.95
N THR A 11 -14.53 1.58 33.97
CA THR A 11 -13.82 2.13 32.81
C THR A 11 -13.70 1.08 31.70
N ALA A 12 -13.49 -0.20 32.06
CA ALA A 12 -13.47 -1.30 31.11
C ALA A 12 -14.85 -1.49 30.45
N GLY A 13 -15.94 -1.44 31.22
CA GLY A 13 -17.30 -1.52 30.70
C GLY A 13 -17.65 -0.41 29.71
N MET A 14 -17.28 0.83 30.03
CA MET A 14 -17.45 1.98 29.14
C MET A 14 -16.66 1.82 27.82
N LEU A 15 -15.45 1.28 27.90
CA LEU A 15 -14.62 1.03 26.72
C LEU A 15 -15.21 -0.05 25.81
N VAL A 16 -15.68 -1.16 26.40
CA VAL A 16 -16.39 -2.23 25.69
C VAL A 16 -17.62 -1.66 24.98
N CYS A 17 -18.43 -0.84 25.67
CA CYS A 17 -19.59 -0.20 25.07
C CYS A 17 -19.23 0.65 23.85
N LYS A 18 -18.15 1.43 23.93
CA LYS A 18 -17.67 2.23 22.79
C LYS A 18 -17.27 1.35 21.59
N TYR A 19 -16.59 0.22 21.84
CA TYR A 19 -16.23 -0.71 20.76
C TYR A 19 -17.44 -1.43 20.17
N VAL A 20 -18.42 -1.76 21.00
CA VAL A 20 -19.69 -2.35 20.52
C VAL A 20 -20.43 -1.35 19.62
N VAL A 21 -20.59 -0.09 20.06
CA VAL A 21 -21.21 0.95 19.24
C VAL A 21 -20.45 1.17 17.93
N PHE A 22 -19.12 1.24 18.01
CA PHE A 22 -18.28 1.33 16.80
C PHE A 22 -18.49 0.14 15.86
N GLY A 23 -18.50 -1.09 16.40
CA GLY A 23 -18.75 -2.31 15.62
C GLY A 23 -20.13 -2.35 14.97
N LEU A 24 -21.16 -1.93 15.70
CA LEU A 24 -22.54 -1.85 15.18
C LEU A 24 -22.68 -0.87 13.98
N ILE A 25 -21.82 0.14 13.91
CA ILE A 25 -21.80 1.10 12.80
C ILE A 25 -20.86 0.60 11.69
N ALA A 26 -19.64 0.19 12.06
CA ALA A 26 -18.60 -0.14 11.09
C ALA A 26 -18.87 -1.44 10.34
N LEU A 27 -19.43 -2.48 11.01
CA LEU A 27 -19.71 -3.75 10.36
C LEU A 27 -20.79 -3.67 9.27
N PRO A 28 -21.96 -3.03 9.47
CA PRO A 28 -22.91 -2.86 8.40
C PRO A 28 -22.35 -2.07 7.23
N LEU A 29 -21.61 -0.99 7.51
CA LEU A 29 -20.99 -0.17 6.46
C LEU A 29 -19.91 -0.92 5.70
N GLY A 30 -19.06 -1.67 6.39
CA GLY A 30 -17.98 -2.44 5.76
C GLY A 30 -18.47 -3.68 5.01
N LEU A 31 -19.53 -4.33 5.48
CA LEU A 31 -20.05 -5.55 4.88
C LEU A 31 -21.22 -5.32 3.91
N TRP A 32 -21.74 -4.09 3.85
CA TRP A 32 -22.89 -3.74 3.02
C TRP A 32 -22.82 -4.30 1.60
N TYR A 33 -21.71 -4.08 0.92
CA TYR A 33 -21.53 -4.51 -0.45
C TYR A 33 -21.53 -6.04 -0.59
N SER A 34 -20.82 -6.73 0.29
CA SER A 34 -20.76 -8.19 0.31
C SER A 34 -22.11 -8.82 0.65
N VAL A 35 -22.83 -8.27 1.64
CA VAL A 35 -24.18 -8.72 2.01
C VAL A 35 -25.16 -8.48 0.85
N ARG A 36 -25.12 -7.32 0.22
CA ARG A 36 -25.94 -7.01 -0.96
C ARG A 36 -25.70 -8.02 -2.08
N ASN A 37 -24.43 -8.32 -2.40
CA ASN A 37 -24.09 -9.27 -3.45
C ASN A 37 -24.54 -10.70 -3.11
N TYR A 38 -24.44 -11.09 -1.84
CA TYR A 38 -24.98 -12.36 -1.38
C TYR A 38 -26.50 -12.45 -1.57
N LEU A 39 -27.24 -11.41 -1.16
CA LEU A 39 -28.71 -11.38 -1.27
C LEU A 39 -29.21 -11.31 -2.71
N LEU A 40 -28.52 -10.58 -3.59
CA LEU A 40 -28.97 -10.38 -4.99
C LEU A 40 -28.47 -11.47 -5.94
N PHE A 41 -27.29 -12.01 -5.71
CA PHE A 41 -26.61 -12.87 -6.68
C PHE A 41 -26.18 -14.22 -6.09
N GLY A 42 -26.43 -14.49 -4.79
CA GLY A 42 -25.98 -15.69 -4.11
C GLY A 42 -24.45 -15.82 -3.98
N GLN A 43 -23.71 -14.73 -4.18
CA GLN A 43 -22.25 -14.73 -4.13
C GLN A 43 -21.76 -14.85 -2.67
N PRO A 44 -20.83 -15.78 -2.35
CA PRO A 44 -20.26 -15.87 -0.99
C PRO A 44 -19.59 -14.55 -0.56
N LEU A 45 -19.50 -14.31 0.75
CA LEU A 45 -18.90 -13.07 1.29
C LEU A 45 -17.44 -12.87 0.86
N ASN A 46 -16.72 -13.95 0.60
CA ASN A 46 -15.34 -13.96 0.11
C ASN A 46 -15.22 -14.24 -1.39
N TYR A 47 -16.27 -13.93 -2.15
CA TYR A 47 -16.27 -14.18 -3.59
C TYR A 47 -15.19 -13.38 -4.30
N VAL A 48 -14.36 -14.09 -5.05
CA VAL A 48 -13.39 -13.52 -6.00
C VAL A 48 -13.80 -13.99 -7.39
N LEU A 49 -13.88 -13.08 -8.35
CA LEU A 49 -14.24 -13.41 -9.71
C LEU A 49 -13.23 -14.42 -10.27
N PRO A 50 -13.66 -15.63 -10.69
CA PRO A 50 -12.75 -16.58 -11.28
C PRO A 50 -12.23 -16.06 -12.63
N ILE A 51 -10.92 -15.89 -12.75
CA ILE A 51 -10.23 -15.56 -13.99
C ILE A 51 -9.51 -16.83 -14.42
N SER A 52 -9.61 -17.19 -15.70
CA SER A 52 -8.92 -18.36 -16.24
C SER A 52 -7.40 -18.20 -16.15
N GLU A 53 -6.69 -19.29 -15.87
CA GLU A 53 -5.22 -19.32 -15.91
C GLU A 53 -4.68 -19.12 -17.33
N ASP A 54 -5.49 -19.34 -18.37
CA ASP A 54 -5.15 -19.01 -19.76
C ASP A 54 -5.19 -17.51 -20.03
N SER A 55 -5.66 -16.70 -19.07
CA SER A 55 -5.70 -15.26 -19.23
C SER A 55 -4.30 -14.68 -19.34
N TRP A 56 -4.13 -13.73 -20.24
CA TRP A 56 -2.90 -12.94 -20.38
C TRP A 56 -2.51 -12.16 -19.10
N LEU A 57 -3.44 -12.00 -18.15
CA LEU A 57 -3.20 -11.40 -16.84
C LEU A 57 -2.54 -12.38 -15.85
N TYR A 58 -2.51 -13.69 -16.15
CA TYR A 58 -2.00 -14.70 -15.24
C TYR A 58 -0.47 -14.61 -15.07
N ARG A 59 -0.01 -14.67 -13.84
CA ARG A 59 1.42 -14.58 -13.44
C ARG A 59 1.90 -15.78 -12.61
N GLY A 60 1.07 -16.80 -12.47
CA GLY A 60 1.41 -18.02 -11.74
C GLY A 60 2.55 -18.82 -12.34
N ASN A 61 2.87 -18.59 -13.62
CA ASN A 61 4.01 -19.20 -14.32
C ASN A 61 5.37 -18.70 -13.80
N CYS A 62 5.41 -17.52 -13.15
CA CYS A 62 6.62 -17.00 -12.53
C CYS A 62 6.77 -17.60 -11.11
N SER A 63 8.00 -17.87 -10.70
CA SER A 63 8.29 -18.37 -9.34
C SER A 63 7.88 -17.33 -8.27
N VAL A 64 7.60 -17.79 -7.06
CA VAL A 64 7.28 -16.90 -5.92
C VAL A 64 8.40 -15.90 -5.66
N VAL A 65 9.65 -16.32 -5.82
CA VAL A 65 10.83 -15.46 -5.62
C VAL A 65 10.86 -14.33 -6.66
N GLU A 66 10.60 -14.63 -7.92
CA GLU A 66 10.51 -13.63 -8.98
C GLU A 66 9.38 -12.65 -8.73
N ARG A 67 8.21 -13.15 -8.33
CA ARG A 67 7.03 -12.35 -8.08
C ARG A 67 7.17 -11.39 -6.90
N LEU A 68 7.94 -11.76 -5.87
CA LEU A 68 8.02 -10.98 -4.62
C LEU A 68 9.34 -10.22 -4.44
N PHE A 69 10.47 -10.75 -4.93
CA PHE A 69 11.78 -10.23 -4.56
C PHE A 69 12.66 -9.79 -5.73
N LEU A 70 12.52 -10.40 -6.90
CA LEU A 70 13.41 -10.11 -8.02
C LEU A 70 12.89 -8.95 -8.87
N VAL A 71 13.23 -7.73 -8.49
CA VAL A 71 12.96 -6.54 -9.29
C VAL A 71 13.96 -6.46 -10.43
N GLN A 72 13.49 -6.48 -11.68
CA GLN A 72 14.34 -6.23 -12.85
C GLN A 72 14.61 -4.73 -12.98
N ILE A 73 15.68 -4.25 -12.32
CA ILE A 73 16.01 -2.81 -12.22
C ILE A 73 16.12 -2.15 -13.58
N SER A 74 16.76 -2.82 -14.57
CA SER A 74 16.90 -2.29 -15.92
C SER A 74 15.54 -2.07 -16.59
N ASN A 75 14.62 -3.01 -16.47
CA ASN A 75 13.28 -2.91 -17.03
C ASN A 75 12.41 -1.94 -16.25
N PHE A 76 12.62 -1.84 -14.93
CA PHE A 76 11.84 -0.97 -14.04
C PHE A 76 11.93 0.52 -14.45
N PHE A 77 13.11 1.00 -14.84
CA PHE A 77 13.31 2.38 -15.27
C PHE A 77 13.13 2.59 -16.78
N ARG A 78 13.36 1.55 -17.58
CA ARG A 78 13.17 1.62 -19.04
C ARG A 78 11.69 1.76 -19.42
N THR A 79 10.82 1.07 -18.67
CA THR A 79 9.36 1.11 -18.83
C THR A 79 8.71 1.60 -17.54
N PRO A 80 8.65 2.94 -17.31
CA PRO A 80 8.17 3.49 -16.04
C PRO A 80 6.68 3.23 -15.80
N TYR A 81 5.90 3.08 -16.86
CA TYR A 81 4.49 2.72 -16.78
C TYR A 81 4.29 1.24 -16.49
N VAL A 82 3.10 0.90 -15.99
CA VAL A 82 2.69 -0.50 -15.84
C VAL A 82 2.65 -1.18 -17.21
N ASP A 83 3.32 -2.31 -17.31
CA ASP A 83 3.20 -3.22 -18.45
C ASP A 83 2.46 -4.48 -17.99
N LEU A 84 1.17 -4.53 -18.36
CA LEU A 84 0.30 -5.64 -17.98
C LEU A 84 0.75 -6.99 -18.56
N ASN A 85 1.63 -7.02 -19.55
CA ASN A 85 2.14 -8.25 -20.15
C ASN A 85 3.47 -8.70 -19.52
N ALA A 86 4.30 -7.75 -19.08
CA ALA A 86 5.67 -8.02 -18.64
C ALA A 86 5.89 -7.89 -17.13
N ASP A 87 5.13 -7.02 -16.45
CA ASP A 87 5.31 -6.80 -15.04
C ASP A 87 4.68 -7.95 -14.23
N TYR A 88 5.51 -8.66 -13.46
CA TYR A 88 5.11 -9.76 -12.58
C TYR A 88 5.55 -9.57 -11.13
N ASN A 89 6.47 -8.63 -10.88
CA ASN A 89 7.01 -8.36 -9.54
C ASN A 89 6.09 -7.40 -8.79
N ALA A 90 5.46 -7.88 -7.70
CA ALA A 90 4.47 -7.12 -6.95
C ALA A 90 4.99 -5.79 -6.38
N PRO A 91 6.14 -5.69 -5.70
CA PRO A 91 6.68 -4.42 -5.23
C PRO A 91 6.89 -3.38 -6.32
N ALA A 92 7.42 -3.79 -7.46
CA ALA A 92 7.63 -2.90 -8.61
C ALA A 92 6.30 -2.45 -9.22
N TYR A 93 5.36 -3.37 -9.36
CA TYR A 93 4.03 -3.09 -9.89
C TYR A 93 3.25 -2.13 -8.98
N TYR A 94 3.24 -2.35 -7.66
CA TYR A 94 2.61 -1.45 -6.71
C TYR A 94 3.15 -0.02 -6.85
N LEU A 95 4.46 0.13 -7.02
CA LEU A 95 5.06 1.45 -7.16
C LEU A 95 4.68 2.14 -8.47
N LYS A 96 4.71 1.42 -9.61
CA LYS A 96 4.28 1.93 -10.90
C LYS A 96 2.79 2.28 -10.91
N SER A 97 1.94 1.39 -10.41
CA SER A 97 0.50 1.60 -10.39
C SER A 97 0.05 2.70 -9.42
N SER A 98 0.85 2.99 -8.37
CA SER A 98 0.57 4.11 -7.46
C SER A 98 0.69 5.48 -8.14
N LEU A 99 1.48 5.58 -9.21
CA LEU A 99 1.76 6.81 -9.92
C LEU A 99 0.92 6.95 -11.21
N PHE A 100 0.81 5.86 -11.94
CA PHE A 100 0.29 5.91 -13.31
C PHE A 100 -0.96 5.05 -13.50
N ASN A 101 -1.27 4.17 -12.54
CA ASN A 101 -2.26 3.12 -12.72
C ASN A 101 -1.95 2.31 -14.00
N GLU A 102 -2.93 2.10 -14.85
CA GLU A 102 -2.81 1.43 -16.16
C GLU A 102 -2.71 2.44 -17.32
N PHE A 103 -2.61 3.74 -17.01
CA PHE A 103 -2.60 4.79 -18.01
C PHE A 103 -1.18 5.10 -18.49
N ARG A 104 -1.08 5.46 -19.76
CA ARG A 104 0.13 6.03 -20.38
C ARG A 104 -0.19 7.45 -20.79
N TYR A 105 0.70 8.37 -20.41
CA TYR A 105 0.55 9.79 -20.70
C TYR A 105 1.50 10.20 -21.81
N ASP A 106 1.04 11.05 -22.71
CA ASP A 106 1.86 11.60 -23.79
C ASP A 106 2.70 12.78 -23.26
N VAL A 107 3.75 12.43 -22.52
CA VAL A 107 4.69 13.38 -21.92
C VAL A 107 6.12 12.93 -22.23
N PRO A 108 7.12 13.86 -22.20
CA PRO A 108 8.52 13.49 -22.39
C PRO A 108 8.96 12.33 -21.48
N GLY A 109 9.53 11.28 -22.07
CA GLY A 109 9.76 9.98 -21.40
C GLY A 109 10.64 10.02 -20.14
N TRP A 110 11.46 11.09 -19.97
CA TRP A 110 12.26 11.27 -18.75
C TRP A 110 11.42 11.67 -17.53
N ILE A 111 10.25 12.33 -17.71
CA ILE A 111 9.40 12.82 -16.62
C ILE A 111 8.84 11.65 -15.79
N PRO A 112 8.19 10.63 -16.39
CA PRO A 112 7.74 9.46 -15.64
C PRO A 112 8.89 8.73 -14.92
N VAL A 113 10.08 8.69 -15.50
CA VAL A 113 11.26 8.09 -14.86
C VAL A 113 11.66 8.85 -13.60
N VAL A 114 11.74 10.19 -13.68
CA VAL A 114 12.05 11.03 -12.50
C VAL A 114 11.01 10.86 -11.42
N LEU A 115 9.72 10.84 -11.78
CA LEU A 115 8.62 10.64 -10.83
C LEU A 115 8.73 9.27 -10.15
N LEU A 116 9.00 8.21 -10.92
CA LEU A 116 9.19 6.87 -10.39
C LEU A 116 10.42 6.78 -9.46
N MET A 117 11.52 7.46 -9.78
CA MET A 117 12.69 7.55 -8.90
C MET A 117 12.37 8.23 -7.57
N CYS A 118 11.66 9.36 -7.60
CA CYS A 118 11.22 10.05 -6.39
C CYS A 118 10.29 9.17 -5.53
N ALA A 119 9.36 8.45 -6.15
CA ALA A 119 8.48 7.52 -5.47
C ALA A 119 9.24 6.34 -4.86
N ALA A 120 10.25 5.80 -5.55
CA ALA A 120 11.10 4.74 -5.02
C ALA A 120 11.90 5.20 -3.78
N ILE A 121 12.40 6.45 -3.79
CA ILE A 121 13.05 7.05 -2.61
C ILE A 121 12.07 7.18 -1.45
N CYS A 122 10.83 7.64 -1.71
CA CYS A 122 9.80 7.74 -0.68
C CYS A 122 9.40 6.37 -0.12
N ALA A 123 9.26 5.35 -0.97
CA ALA A 123 8.96 3.98 -0.55
C ALA A 123 10.09 3.41 0.31
N ALA A 124 11.36 3.61 -0.09
CA ALA A 124 12.52 3.22 0.71
C ALA A 124 12.54 3.93 2.08
N ALA A 125 12.22 5.23 2.11
CA ALA A 125 12.11 5.98 3.36
C ALA A 125 11.01 5.44 4.28
N CYS A 126 9.86 5.04 3.75
CA CYS A 126 8.79 4.38 4.50
C CYS A 126 9.25 3.05 5.11
N LEU A 127 9.98 2.23 4.34
CA LEU A 127 10.56 0.97 4.85
C LEU A 127 11.58 1.22 5.95
N VAL A 128 12.46 2.21 5.79
CA VAL A 128 13.43 2.61 6.83
C VAL A 128 12.72 3.05 8.09
N ALA A 129 11.67 3.87 7.98
CA ALA A 129 10.87 4.33 9.11
C ALA A 129 10.17 3.16 9.83
N LEU A 130 9.61 2.20 9.09
CA LEU A 130 8.99 0.99 9.63
C LEU A 130 10.00 0.13 10.39
N ILE A 131 11.16 -0.15 9.78
CA ILE A 131 12.24 -0.93 10.40
C ILE A 131 12.75 -0.25 11.66
N TRP A 132 12.98 1.06 11.60
CA TRP A 132 13.42 1.83 12.75
C TRP A 132 12.40 1.77 13.90
N GLN A 133 11.10 1.92 13.60
CA GLN A 133 10.03 1.81 14.60
C GLN A 133 10.06 0.44 15.28
N ILE A 134 10.15 -0.64 14.50
CA ILE A 134 10.15 -2.01 15.02
C ILE A 134 11.39 -2.32 15.84
N MET A 135 12.56 -1.83 15.40
CA MET A 135 13.83 -2.21 16.03
C MET A 135 14.24 -1.29 17.18
N ARG A 136 14.02 0.02 17.05
CA ARG A 136 14.60 1.03 17.94
C ARG A 136 13.60 1.80 18.77
N ASN A 137 12.39 2.03 18.27
CA ASN A 137 11.40 2.88 18.94
C ASN A 137 10.23 2.07 19.54
N ARG A 138 10.49 0.89 20.07
CA ARG A 138 9.46 -0.02 20.63
C ARG A 138 8.71 0.54 21.84
N LYS A 139 9.24 1.58 22.49
CA LYS A 139 8.59 2.22 23.66
C LYS A 139 7.37 3.04 23.27
N ASP A 140 7.30 3.56 22.07
CA ASP A 140 6.11 4.23 21.55
C ASP A 140 5.05 3.18 21.18
N PHE A 141 4.16 2.90 22.12
CA PHE A 141 3.13 1.87 21.98
C PHE A 141 2.20 2.12 20.80
N TYR A 142 1.80 3.37 20.58
CA TYR A 142 0.91 3.74 19.48
C TYR A 142 1.57 3.47 18.12
N CYS A 143 2.77 3.99 17.91
CA CYS A 143 3.49 3.76 16.67
C CYS A 143 3.88 2.29 16.46
N SER A 144 4.07 1.52 17.54
CA SER A 144 4.31 0.07 17.44
C SER A 144 3.08 -0.70 16.97
N ILE A 145 1.88 -0.32 17.43
CA ILE A 145 0.63 -0.88 16.90
C ILE A 145 0.47 -0.52 15.42
N VAL A 146 0.69 0.75 15.05
CA VAL A 146 0.60 1.20 13.65
C VAL A 146 1.57 0.42 12.77
N ALA A 147 2.80 0.21 13.22
CA ALA A 147 3.79 -0.60 12.50
C ALA A 147 3.35 -2.07 12.36
N GLY A 148 2.87 -2.68 13.44
CA GLY A 148 2.36 -4.06 13.42
C GLY A 148 1.18 -4.24 12.46
N MET A 149 0.21 -3.34 12.50
CA MET A 149 -0.93 -3.34 11.56
C MET A 149 -0.46 -3.18 10.11
N SER A 150 0.53 -2.30 9.86
CA SER A 150 1.10 -2.11 8.51
C SER A 150 1.73 -3.39 7.97
N VAL A 151 2.50 -4.09 8.80
CA VAL A 151 3.13 -5.37 8.43
C VAL A 151 2.08 -6.43 8.14
N LEU A 152 1.08 -6.59 9.03
CA LEU A 152 0.01 -7.58 8.84
C LEU A 152 -0.81 -7.29 7.59
N TYR A 153 -1.14 -6.04 7.34
CA TYR A 153 -1.91 -5.65 6.15
C TYR A 153 -1.10 -5.90 4.87
N TYR A 154 0.17 -5.50 4.83
CA TYR A 154 1.04 -5.77 3.69
C TYR A 154 1.20 -7.26 3.43
N ALA A 155 1.43 -8.05 4.48
CA ALA A 155 1.51 -9.51 4.38
C ALA A 155 0.21 -10.13 3.83
N SER A 156 -0.96 -9.62 4.24
CA SER A 156 -2.25 -10.11 3.73
C SER A 156 -2.44 -9.84 2.23
N ILE A 157 -1.97 -8.68 1.74
CA ILE A 157 -2.01 -8.35 0.30
C ILE A 157 -1.05 -9.25 -0.49
N LEU A 158 0.16 -9.47 0.01
CA LEU A 158 1.09 -10.41 -0.64
C LEU A 158 0.53 -11.83 -0.67
N PHE A 159 -0.10 -12.27 0.42
CA PHE A 159 -0.77 -13.57 0.48
C PHE A 159 -1.92 -13.65 -0.55
N PHE A 160 -2.73 -12.58 -0.66
CA PHE A 160 -3.77 -12.49 -1.68
C PHE A 160 -3.20 -12.63 -3.09
N TYR A 161 -2.10 -11.93 -3.42
CA TYR A 161 -1.44 -12.08 -4.71
C TYR A 161 -0.83 -13.46 -4.94
N LEU A 162 -0.34 -14.12 -3.89
CA LEU A 162 0.15 -15.50 -4.01
C LEU A 162 -0.97 -16.48 -4.33
N GLN A 163 -2.14 -16.27 -3.74
CA GLN A 163 -3.32 -17.09 -3.97
C GLN A 163 -3.99 -16.80 -5.32
N TYR A 164 -4.00 -15.53 -5.72
CA TYR A 164 -4.58 -15.05 -6.98
C TYR A 164 -3.52 -14.33 -7.82
N PRO A 165 -2.67 -15.08 -8.53
CA PRO A 165 -1.49 -14.55 -9.20
C PRO A 165 -1.82 -13.89 -10.53
N PHE A 166 -2.64 -12.85 -10.50
CA PHE A 166 -3.02 -12.07 -11.66
C PHE A 166 -2.46 -10.63 -11.57
N ALA A 167 -2.19 -10.02 -12.71
CA ALA A 167 -1.70 -8.64 -12.76
C ALA A 167 -2.62 -7.66 -12.01
N CYS A 168 -3.93 -7.81 -12.11
CA CYS A 168 -4.90 -6.97 -11.39
C CYS A 168 -4.84 -7.14 -9.86
N SER A 169 -4.28 -8.23 -9.33
CA SER A 169 -4.08 -8.42 -7.89
C SER A 169 -2.92 -7.61 -7.32
N MET A 170 -2.09 -7.01 -8.19
CA MET A 170 -0.95 -6.17 -7.83
C MET A 170 -1.26 -4.67 -7.90
N ASP A 171 -2.51 -4.26 -8.07
CA ASP A 171 -2.87 -2.85 -8.18
C ASP A 171 -2.70 -2.13 -6.83
N PHE A 172 -2.12 -0.92 -6.88
CA PHE A 172 -1.87 -0.08 -5.69
C PHE A 172 -3.15 0.27 -4.91
N ARG A 173 -4.33 0.26 -5.54
CA ARG A 173 -5.61 0.49 -4.83
C ARG A 173 -5.77 -0.42 -3.61
N TYR A 174 -5.24 -1.63 -3.66
CA TYR A 174 -5.24 -2.54 -2.51
C TYR A 174 -4.27 -2.10 -1.41
N MET A 175 -3.27 -1.28 -1.73
CA MET A 175 -2.28 -0.75 -0.77
C MET A 175 -2.63 0.63 -0.23
N LEU A 176 -3.69 1.25 -0.69
CA LEU A 176 -4.05 2.63 -0.34
C LEU A 176 -4.16 2.84 1.18
N PHE A 177 -4.65 1.85 1.91
CA PHE A 177 -4.74 1.92 3.37
C PHE A 177 -3.39 2.07 4.07
N LEU A 178 -2.28 1.65 3.43
CA LEU A 178 -0.94 1.78 4.01
C LEU A 178 -0.39 3.22 3.95
N VAL A 179 -0.96 4.08 3.13
CA VAL A 179 -0.51 5.48 3.00
C VAL A 179 -0.60 6.21 4.35
N ILE A 180 -1.70 6.05 5.09
CA ILE A 180 -1.90 6.71 6.38
C ILE A 180 -0.89 6.23 7.43
N PRO A 181 -0.80 4.93 7.74
CA PRO A 181 0.15 4.44 8.73
C PRO A 181 1.61 4.72 8.35
N PHE A 182 1.98 4.59 7.08
CA PHE A 182 3.34 4.94 6.64
C PHE A 182 3.62 6.44 6.77
N SER A 183 2.65 7.30 6.52
CA SER A 183 2.81 8.76 6.74
C SER A 183 3.05 9.08 8.21
N ILE A 184 2.36 8.40 9.14
CA ILE A 184 2.57 8.56 10.59
C ILE A 184 3.98 8.11 10.97
N LEU A 185 4.39 6.91 10.54
CA LEU A 185 5.71 6.36 10.87
C LEU A 185 6.84 7.21 10.28
N LEU A 186 6.69 7.66 9.04
CA LEU A 186 7.65 8.52 8.36
C LEU A 186 7.77 9.89 9.05
N GLY A 187 6.64 10.50 9.42
CA GLY A 187 6.62 11.76 10.17
C GLY A 187 7.35 11.64 11.51
N LYS A 188 7.13 10.56 12.24
CA LYS A 188 7.86 10.25 13.47
C LYS A 188 9.35 10.05 13.23
N TYR A 189 9.72 9.31 12.20
CA TYR A 189 11.11 9.08 11.84
C TYR A 189 11.83 10.41 11.54
N ILE A 190 11.22 11.28 10.73
CA ILE A 190 11.75 12.60 10.37
C ILE A 190 11.92 13.49 11.61
N GLN A 191 10.96 13.46 12.54
CA GLN A 191 11.02 14.21 13.79
C GLN A 191 12.21 13.78 14.66
N TYR A 192 12.48 12.49 14.77
CA TYR A 192 13.60 11.96 15.55
C TYR A 192 14.97 12.15 14.87
N HIS A 193 15.00 12.22 13.55
CA HIS A 193 16.22 12.26 12.75
C HIS A 193 16.30 13.54 11.90
N GLU A 194 15.95 14.67 12.49
CA GLU A 194 15.77 15.94 11.77
C GLU A 194 16.97 16.32 10.87
N LYS A 195 18.20 16.12 11.37
CA LYS A 195 19.44 16.45 10.64
C LYS A 195 19.74 15.47 9.49
N THR A 196 19.44 14.18 9.68
CA THR A 196 19.77 13.13 8.72
C THR A 196 18.64 12.81 7.76
N ALA A 197 17.44 13.32 8.02
CA ALA A 197 16.25 13.10 7.17
C ALA A 197 16.13 14.09 5.98
N ALA A 198 17.18 14.86 5.69
CA ALA A 198 17.16 15.83 4.59
C ALA A 198 16.85 15.15 3.24
N TRP A 199 17.43 13.98 2.97
CA TRP A 199 17.19 13.22 1.74
C TRP A 199 15.73 12.78 1.59
N ILE A 200 15.05 12.46 2.71
CA ILE A 200 13.62 12.11 2.70
C ILE A 200 12.78 13.33 2.30
N ARG A 201 13.07 14.49 2.91
CA ARG A 201 12.38 15.73 2.59
C ARG A 201 12.59 16.11 1.11
N THR A 202 13.81 15.96 0.60
CA THR A 202 14.11 16.19 -0.81
C THR A 202 13.34 15.22 -1.71
N GLY A 203 13.26 13.94 -1.35
CA GLY A 203 12.46 12.94 -2.08
C GLY A 203 10.96 13.28 -2.09
N LEU A 204 10.39 13.70 -0.96
CA LEU A 204 8.99 14.11 -0.86
C LEU A 204 8.69 15.36 -1.69
N TRP A 205 9.57 16.39 -1.64
CA TRP A 205 9.45 17.57 -2.50
C TRP A 205 9.62 17.23 -3.97
N GLY A 206 10.60 16.38 -4.29
CA GLY A 206 10.81 15.90 -5.66
C GLY A 206 9.57 15.17 -6.19
N LEU A 207 8.96 14.30 -5.39
CA LEU A 207 7.72 13.60 -5.73
C LEU A 207 6.57 14.60 -5.97
N ALA A 208 6.38 15.57 -5.08
CA ALA A 208 5.31 16.56 -5.22
C ALA A 208 5.48 17.43 -6.47
N VAL A 209 6.69 17.98 -6.68
CA VAL A 209 6.97 18.85 -7.83
C VAL A 209 6.88 18.07 -9.14
N SER A 210 7.50 16.88 -9.23
CA SER A 210 7.45 16.08 -10.46
C SER A 210 6.04 15.58 -10.79
N SER A 211 5.22 15.28 -9.77
CA SER A 211 3.79 14.97 -9.97
C SER A 211 3.03 16.16 -10.54
N CYS A 212 3.20 17.36 -9.99
CA CYS A 212 2.55 18.56 -10.50
C CYS A 212 2.96 18.83 -11.95
N VAL A 213 4.26 18.76 -12.26
CA VAL A 213 4.78 18.97 -13.63
C VAL A 213 4.18 17.95 -14.59
N MET A 214 4.18 16.68 -14.21
CA MET A 214 3.62 15.62 -15.05
C MET A 214 2.14 15.85 -15.37
N TYR A 215 1.32 16.11 -14.34
CA TYR A 215 -0.12 16.31 -14.55
C TYR A 215 -0.45 17.58 -15.33
N VAL A 216 0.30 18.66 -15.12
CA VAL A 216 0.11 19.87 -15.92
C VAL A 216 0.45 19.60 -17.40
N LEU A 217 1.56 18.92 -17.68
CA LEU A 217 1.92 18.57 -19.05
C LEU A 217 0.91 17.61 -19.68
N ALA A 218 0.48 16.58 -18.94
CA ALA A 218 -0.53 15.63 -19.42
C ALA A 218 -1.91 16.27 -19.67
N ALA A 219 -2.21 17.40 -19.01
CA ALA A 219 -3.46 18.14 -19.25
C ALA A 219 -3.38 19.11 -20.46
N LEU A 220 -2.17 19.39 -20.92
CA LEU A 220 -1.93 20.29 -22.08
C LEU A 220 -1.76 19.53 -23.40
N THR A 221 -1.56 18.21 -23.35
CA THR A 221 -1.48 17.30 -24.49
C THR A 221 -2.83 16.61 -24.74
#